data_f59630df8cd4d08e1f21af0aca759c40
#
_entry.id   f59630df8cd4d08e1f21af0aca759c40
#
_cell.length_a   1.000
_cell.length_b   1.000
_cell.length_c   1.000
_cell.angle_alpha   90.00
_cell.angle_beta   90.00
_cell.angle_gamma   90.00
#
_symmetry.space_group_name_H-M   'P 1'
#
loop_
_entity.id
_entity.type
_entity.pdbx_description
1 polymer ?
#
loop_
_entity_poly.entity_id
_entity_poly.type
_entity_poly.pdbx_seq_one_letter_code
_entity_poly.pdbx_strand_id
1 'polypeptide(L)'
;LEIKKSINAGEIFERLIEEEDITVNQLSFDIGVSPQMGSHIKNDRRPLQKDIAKRAINVFNDCPAFVMDLIFEFSSGFTPPVLRGKAIEQHRLSFKHFLLKEWTDVYGRINSEEFDWCKPSDEASKAEKDWLKDLIIELNEVEMAAANFRRHLHEAYLINPKQVRDETLTRIKAKGWVEA
;
A
#
# COMPACT_ATOMS: atom_id res chain seq x y z
N LEU A 1 -7.43 -15.06 3.15
CA LEU A 1 -7.61 -13.68 2.69
C LEU A 1 -8.76 -13.64 1.70
N GLU A 2 -9.80 -12.85 1.95
CA GLU A 2 -10.90 -12.64 1.01
C GLU A 2 -10.72 -11.29 0.31
N ILE A 3 -10.57 -11.33 -1.03
CA ILE A 3 -10.57 -10.10 -1.82
C ILE A 3 -12.02 -9.67 -2.01
N LYS A 4 -12.36 -8.47 -1.53
CA LYS A 4 -13.71 -7.92 -1.65
C LYS A 4 -14.15 -7.81 -3.11
N LYS A 5 -15.43 -8.06 -3.39
CA LYS A 5 -16.01 -7.87 -4.73
C LYS A 5 -16.27 -6.40 -5.05
N SER A 6 -16.50 -5.59 -4.00
CA SER A 6 -16.74 -4.15 -4.07
C SER A 6 -16.40 -3.49 -2.75
N ILE A 7 -16.16 -2.18 -2.78
CA ILE A 7 -15.84 -1.33 -1.63
C ILE A 7 -16.62 -0.02 -1.70
N ASN A 8 -16.77 0.65 -0.56
CA ASN A 8 -17.11 2.07 -0.54
C ASN A 8 -15.84 2.87 -0.83
N ALA A 9 -15.88 3.74 -1.82
CA ALA A 9 -14.69 4.44 -2.33
C ALA A 9 -14.88 5.97 -2.39
N GLY A 10 -15.88 6.50 -1.70
CA GLY A 10 -16.22 7.92 -1.76
C GLY A 10 -15.07 8.82 -1.35
N GLU A 11 -14.47 8.59 -0.18
CA GLU A 11 -13.31 9.34 0.28
C GLU A 11 -12.06 9.16 -0.61
N ILE A 12 -11.86 7.96 -1.16
CA ILE A 12 -10.73 7.69 -2.05
C ILE A 12 -10.87 8.49 -3.34
N PHE A 13 -12.08 8.54 -3.90
CA PHE A 13 -12.38 9.32 -5.10
C PHE A 13 -12.33 10.84 -4.84
N GLU A 14 -12.79 11.27 -3.66
CA GLU A 14 -12.72 12.68 -3.27
C GLU A 14 -11.28 13.16 -3.20
N ARG A 15 -10.40 12.41 -2.54
CA ARG A 15 -8.97 12.73 -2.49
C ARG A 15 -8.32 12.75 -3.86
N LEU A 16 -8.58 11.77 -4.73
CA LEU A 16 -8.04 11.76 -6.09
C LEU A 16 -8.48 13.00 -6.89
N ILE A 17 -9.76 13.38 -6.78
CA ILE A 17 -10.32 14.57 -7.45
C ILE A 17 -9.60 15.84 -6.99
N GLU A 18 -9.36 15.96 -5.69
CA GLU A 18 -8.65 17.11 -5.10
C GLU A 18 -7.16 17.12 -5.47
N GLU A 19 -6.49 15.97 -5.39
CA GLU A 19 -5.05 15.84 -5.67
C GLU A 19 -4.71 16.08 -7.14
N GLU A 20 -5.56 15.63 -8.06
CA GLU A 20 -5.35 15.73 -9.52
C GLU A 20 -6.05 16.97 -10.15
N ASP A 21 -6.76 17.77 -9.35
CA ASP A 21 -7.55 18.93 -9.82
C ASP A 21 -8.50 18.59 -10.99
N ILE A 22 -9.19 17.44 -10.87
CA ILE A 22 -10.14 16.96 -11.87
C ILE A 22 -11.58 17.03 -11.35
N THR A 23 -12.53 16.97 -12.27
CA THR A 23 -13.96 16.90 -11.92
C THR A 23 -14.46 15.45 -11.84
N VAL A 24 -15.57 15.23 -11.13
CA VAL A 24 -16.26 13.92 -11.12
C VAL A 24 -16.62 13.45 -12.54
N ASN A 25 -16.95 14.38 -13.44
CA ASN A 25 -17.27 14.04 -14.82
C ASN A 25 -16.04 13.55 -15.59
N GLN A 26 -14.89 14.21 -15.42
CA GLN A 26 -13.61 13.77 -16.01
C GLN A 26 -13.22 12.40 -15.48
N LEU A 27 -13.19 12.24 -14.13
CA LEU A 27 -12.94 10.94 -13.51
C LEU A 27 -13.85 9.85 -14.08
N SER A 28 -15.16 10.12 -14.19
CA SER A 28 -16.14 9.16 -14.72
C SER A 28 -15.84 8.77 -16.16
N PHE A 29 -15.49 9.75 -17.00
CA PHE A 29 -15.11 9.51 -18.40
C PHE A 29 -13.84 8.66 -18.48
N ASP A 30 -12.81 8.98 -17.72
CA ASP A 30 -11.52 8.31 -17.74
C ASP A 30 -11.62 6.84 -17.30
N ILE A 31 -12.43 6.54 -16.28
CA ILE A 31 -12.66 5.14 -15.83
C ILE A 31 -13.78 4.42 -16.59
N GLY A 32 -14.38 5.05 -17.60
CA GLY A 32 -15.38 4.45 -18.47
C GLY A 32 -16.72 4.14 -17.78
N VAL A 33 -17.21 5.07 -16.96
CA VAL A 33 -18.55 5.01 -16.36
C VAL A 33 -19.37 6.26 -16.69
N SER A 34 -20.69 6.21 -16.52
CA SER A 34 -21.50 7.41 -16.68
C SER A 34 -21.23 8.44 -15.56
N PRO A 35 -21.39 9.76 -15.81
CA PRO A 35 -21.26 10.79 -14.78
C PRO A 35 -22.13 10.54 -13.54
N GLN A 36 -23.33 10.01 -13.75
CA GLN A 36 -24.22 9.64 -12.65
C GLN A 36 -23.64 8.48 -11.82
N MET A 37 -23.04 7.47 -12.45
CA MET A 37 -22.40 6.37 -11.74
C MET A 37 -21.20 6.86 -10.94
N GLY A 38 -20.33 7.70 -11.54
CA GLY A 38 -19.19 8.29 -10.84
C GLY A 38 -19.63 9.11 -9.63
N SER A 39 -20.66 9.94 -9.78
CA SER A 39 -21.26 10.68 -8.66
C SER A 39 -21.83 9.76 -7.57
N HIS A 40 -22.45 8.64 -7.94
CA HIS A 40 -22.97 7.69 -6.96
C HIS A 40 -21.84 6.99 -6.19
N ILE A 41 -20.74 6.63 -6.85
CA ILE A 41 -19.58 6.02 -6.20
C ILE A 41 -18.92 7.03 -5.27
N LYS A 42 -18.66 8.27 -5.74
CA LYS A 42 -18.07 9.35 -4.92
C LYS A 42 -18.88 9.65 -3.65
N ASN A 43 -20.19 9.53 -3.70
CA ASN A 43 -21.06 9.80 -2.54
C ASN A 43 -21.47 8.52 -1.77
N ASP A 44 -20.78 7.41 -1.97
CA ASP A 44 -21.03 6.09 -1.37
C ASP A 44 -22.48 5.58 -1.52
N ARG A 45 -23.21 6.09 -2.52
CA ARG A 45 -24.55 5.60 -2.89
C ARG A 45 -24.50 4.30 -3.69
N ARG A 46 -23.32 4.00 -4.27
CA ARG A 46 -23.00 2.72 -4.92
C ARG A 46 -21.57 2.32 -4.60
N PRO A 47 -21.34 1.04 -4.27
CA PRO A 47 -20.00 0.55 -4.07
C PRO A 47 -19.25 0.49 -5.40
N LEU A 48 -17.94 0.77 -5.34
CA LEU A 48 -17.01 0.59 -6.45
C LEU A 48 -16.78 -0.90 -6.70
N GLN A 49 -17.13 -1.38 -7.90
CA GLN A 49 -16.92 -2.76 -8.30
C GLN A 49 -15.47 -3.02 -8.71
N LYS A 50 -15.01 -4.26 -8.55
CA LYS A 50 -13.61 -4.67 -8.82
C LYS A 50 -13.16 -4.38 -10.26
N ASP A 51 -14.03 -4.55 -11.25
CA ASP A 51 -13.73 -4.27 -12.66
C ASP A 51 -13.55 -2.78 -12.93
N ILE A 52 -14.35 -1.91 -12.29
CA ILE A 52 -14.20 -0.46 -12.37
C ILE A 52 -12.93 -0.03 -11.65
N ALA A 53 -12.66 -0.59 -10.45
CA ALA A 53 -11.43 -0.32 -9.71
C ALA A 53 -10.17 -0.68 -10.52
N LYS A 54 -10.19 -1.81 -11.23
CA LYS A 54 -9.07 -2.21 -12.13
C LYS A 54 -8.84 -1.17 -13.22
N ARG A 55 -9.91 -0.64 -13.84
CA ARG A 55 -9.77 0.44 -14.83
C ARG A 55 -9.23 1.71 -14.19
N ALA A 56 -9.74 2.11 -13.03
CA ALA A 56 -9.26 3.28 -12.31
C ALA A 56 -7.77 3.18 -11.96
N ILE A 57 -7.31 2.04 -11.45
CA ILE A 57 -5.88 1.79 -11.18
C ILE A 57 -5.04 1.88 -12.47
N ASN A 58 -5.54 1.40 -13.60
CA ASN A 58 -4.80 1.48 -14.86
C ASN A 58 -4.68 2.91 -15.39
N VAL A 59 -5.71 3.72 -15.23
CA VAL A 59 -5.73 5.13 -15.65
C VAL A 59 -4.85 5.97 -14.73
N PHE A 60 -5.03 5.85 -13.43
CA PHE A 60 -4.34 6.63 -12.40
C PHE A 60 -3.17 5.86 -11.77
N ASN A 61 -2.41 5.11 -12.57
CA ASN A 61 -1.28 4.31 -12.09
C ASN A 61 -0.06 5.14 -11.68
N ASP A 62 -0.05 6.43 -11.98
CA ASP A 62 0.91 7.45 -11.58
C ASP A 62 0.53 8.16 -10.27
N CYS A 63 -0.66 7.87 -9.71
CA CYS A 63 -1.12 8.37 -8.42
C CYS A 63 -0.92 7.28 -7.34
N PRO A 64 0.26 7.14 -6.73
CA PRO A 64 0.58 5.99 -5.87
C PRO A 64 -0.29 5.92 -4.62
N ALA A 65 -0.71 7.05 -4.05
CA ALA A 65 -1.61 7.09 -2.91
C ALA A 65 -2.98 6.48 -3.25
N PHE A 66 -3.56 6.88 -4.38
CA PHE A 66 -4.84 6.34 -4.86
C PHE A 66 -4.78 4.83 -5.08
N VAL A 67 -3.72 4.35 -5.73
CA VAL A 67 -3.51 2.91 -5.98
C VAL A 67 -3.39 2.14 -4.66
N MET A 68 -2.62 2.66 -3.70
CA MET A 68 -2.46 2.05 -2.38
C MET A 68 -3.78 1.97 -1.63
N ASP A 69 -4.56 3.06 -1.59
CA ASP A 69 -5.88 3.10 -0.92
C ASP A 69 -6.84 2.04 -1.50
N LEU A 70 -6.94 1.96 -2.82
CA LEU A 70 -7.81 0.96 -3.47
C LEU A 70 -7.39 -0.47 -3.16
N ILE A 71 -6.10 -0.78 -3.25
CA ILE A 71 -5.59 -2.13 -3.00
C ILE A 71 -5.78 -2.49 -1.53
N PHE A 72 -5.51 -1.56 -0.59
CA PHE A 72 -5.74 -1.74 0.84
C PHE A 72 -7.20 -2.12 1.13
N GLU A 73 -8.15 -1.37 0.60
CA GLU A 73 -9.58 -1.63 0.81
C GLU A 73 -10.04 -2.94 0.20
N PHE A 74 -9.64 -3.25 -1.06
CA PHE A 74 -10.00 -4.51 -1.70
C PHE A 74 -9.35 -5.73 -1.05
N SER A 75 -8.13 -5.58 -0.50
CA SER A 75 -7.41 -6.65 0.20
C SER A 75 -7.83 -6.82 1.66
N SER A 76 -8.83 -6.06 2.15
CA SER A 76 -9.23 -6.07 3.57
C SER A 76 -8.08 -5.74 4.53
N GLY A 77 -7.21 -4.80 4.15
CA GLY A 77 -6.10 -4.33 4.97
C GLY A 77 -4.85 -5.22 4.92
N PHE A 78 -4.76 -6.15 3.97
CA PHE A 78 -3.56 -7.01 3.82
C PHE A 78 -2.34 -6.25 3.29
N THR A 79 -2.54 -5.22 2.48
CA THR A 79 -1.47 -4.37 1.97
C THR A 79 -1.27 -3.13 2.85
N PRO A 80 -0.10 -2.47 2.82
CA PRO A 80 0.13 -1.26 3.59
C PRO A 80 -0.88 -0.15 3.28
N PRO A 81 -1.47 0.52 4.30
CA PRO A 81 -2.31 1.69 4.11
C PRO A 81 -1.48 2.93 3.76
N VAL A 82 -2.13 3.94 3.20
CA VAL A 82 -1.56 5.28 3.13
C VAL A 82 -1.64 5.95 4.50
N LEU A 83 -0.49 6.29 5.08
CA LEU A 83 -0.41 6.90 6.40
C LEU A 83 -0.68 8.41 6.31
N ARG A 84 -1.87 8.82 6.75
CA ARG A 84 -2.34 10.23 6.79
C ARG A 84 -2.63 10.72 8.21
N GLY A 85 -2.29 9.92 9.22
CA GLY A 85 -2.55 10.25 10.62
C GLY A 85 -1.76 11.48 11.08
N LYS A 86 -2.33 12.24 12.03
CA LYS A 86 -1.70 13.46 12.59
C LYS A 86 -0.38 13.20 13.34
N ALA A 87 -0.10 11.93 13.69
CA ALA A 87 1.13 11.54 14.37
C ALA A 87 2.35 11.51 13.45
N ILE A 88 2.15 11.54 12.12
CA ILE A 88 3.23 11.53 11.13
C ILE A 88 3.12 12.80 10.30
N GLU A 89 4.15 13.61 10.33
CA GLU A 89 4.27 14.78 9.46
C GLU A 89 4.41 14.34 8.00
N GLN A 90 3.61 14.92 7.11
CA GLN A 90 3.54 14.55 5.69
C GLN A 90 4.73 15.13 4.90
N HIS A 91 5.94 14.69 5.26
CA HIS A 91 7.18 15.15 4.64
C HIS A 91 8.14 13.97 4.44
N ARG A 92 8.88 13.96 3.32
CA ARG A 92 9.80 12.88 2.97
C ARG A 92 10.86 12.56 4.04
N LEU A 93 11.32 13.57 4.79
CA LEU A 93 12.30 13.35 5.86
C LEU A 93 11.67 12.64 7.06
N SER A 94 10.43 12.95 7.40
CA SER A 94 9.69 12.28 8.47
C SER A 94 9.49 10.80 8.15
N PHE A 95 9.08 10.48 6.91
CA PHE A 95 8.96 9.09 6.45
C PHE A 95 10.31 8.38 6.33
N LYS A 96 11.39 9.08 5.94
CA LYS A 96 12.75 8.52 5.98
C LYS A 96 13.13 8.13 7.42
N HIS A 97 12.92 9.01 8.39
CA HIS A 97 13.23 8.73 9.79
C HIS A 97 12.35 7.63 10.36
N PHE A 98 11.07 7.60 10.01
CA PHE A 98 10.16 6.54 10.40
C PHE A 98 10.67 5.18 9.89
N LEU A 99 10.98 5.06 8.59
CA LEU A 99 11.53 3.83 8.03
C LEU A 99 12.83 3.40 8.72
N LEU A 100 13.75 4.34 8.98
CA LEU A 100 15.02 4.01 9.63
C LEU A 100 14.82 3.52 11.06
N LYS A 101 13.87 4.10 11.79
CA LYS A 101 13.50 3.67 13.14
C LYS A 101 12.98 2.23 13.12
N GLU A 102 11.91 1.97 12.36
CA GLU A 102 11.27 0.64 12.30
C GLU A 102 12.27 -0.44 11.81
N TRP A 103 13.11 -0.10 10.83
CA TRP A 103 14.17 -0.98 10.37
C TRP A 103 15.20 -1.30 11.46
N THR A 104 15.61 -0.30 12.25
CA THR A 104 16.59 -0.48 13.34
C THR A 104 16.03 -1.39 14.43
N ASP A 105 14.76 -1.22 14.78
CA ASP A 105 14.09 -2.02 15.80
C ASP A 105 14.01 -3.51 15.35
N VAL A 106 13.54 -3.77 14.13
CA VAL A 106 13.50 -5.12 13.54
C VAL A 106 14.91 -5.72 13.42
N TYR A 107 15.88 -4.95 12.94
CA TYR A 107 17.26 -5.40 12.80
C TYR A 107 17.86 -5.82 14.14
N GLY A 108 17.64 -5.03 15.20
CA GLY A 108 18.06 -5.36 16.56
C GLY A 108 17.42 -6.65 17.06
N ARG A 109 16.12 -6.82 16.84
CA ARG A 109 15.39 -8.03 17.26
C ARG A 109 15.85 -9.29 16.51
N ILE A 110 15.99 -9.25 15.20
CA ILE A 110 16.45 -10.40 14.39
C ILE A 110 17.85 -10.86 14.80
N ASN A 111 18.72 -9.92 15.19
CA ASN A 111 20.08 -10.21 15.63
C ASN A 111 20.22 -10.47 17.14
N SER A 112 19.13 -10.45 17.91
CA SER A 112 19.15 -10.80 19.32
C SER A 112 19.33 -12.31 19.50
N GLU A 113 19.83 -12.70 20.66
CA GLU A 113 19.93 -14.12 21.06
C GLU A 113 18.64 -14.67 21.69
N GLU A 114 17.55 -13.90 21.64
CA GLU A 114 16.28 -14.26 22.27
C GLU A 114 15.54 -15.39 21.56
N PHE A 115 15.87 -15.65 20.30
CA PHE A 115 15.24 -16.68 19.48
C PHE A 115 16.28 -17.55 18.76
N ASP A 116 16.19 -18.87 18.95
CA ASP A 116 17.02 -19.84 18.25
C ASP A 116 16.45 -20.18 16.86
N TRP A 117 16.99 -19.56 15.82
CA TRP A 117 16.61 -19.77 14.43
C TRP A 117 16.91 -21.17 13.88
N CYS A 118 17.76 -21.96 14.58
CA CYS A 118 18.09 -23.33 14.18
C CYS A 118 17.11 -24.37 14.76
N LYS A 119 16.25 -23.96 15.70
CA LYS A 119 15.27 -24.84 16.34
C LYS A 119 14.15 -25.21 15.35
N PRO A 120 13.72 -26.49 15.28
CA PRO A 120 12.58 -26.91 14.48
C PRO A 120 11.31 -26.16 14.87
N SER A 121 10.51 -25.75 13.86
CA SER A 121 9.32 -24.90 14.07
C SER A 121 8.21 -25.56 14.89
N ASP A 122 8.11 -26.89 14.86
CA ASP A 122 7.17 -27.69 15.62
C ASP A 122 7.54 -27.80 17.11
N GLU A 123 8.81 -27.57 17.46
CA GLU A 123 9.30 -27.54 18.84
C GLU A 123 9.19 -26.15 19.50
N ALA A 124 8.76 -25.12 18.75
CA ALA A 124 8.64 -23.77 19.27
C ALA A 124 7.59 -23.68 20.38
N SER A 125 8.00 -23.22 21.55
CA SER A 125 7.16 -22.95 22.71
C SER A 125 6.13 -21.84 22.43
N LYS A 126 5.14 -21.69 23.31
CA LYS A 126 4.19 -20.60 23.23
C LYS A 126 4.88 -19.23 23.31
N ALA A 127 5.84 -19.05 24.21
CA ALA A 127 6.57 -17.80 24.37
C ALA A 127 7.37 -17.43 23.11
N GLU A 128 8.03 -18.41 22.47
CA GLU A 128 8.74 -18.21 21.21
C GLU A 128 7.77 -17.85 20.06
N LYS A 129 6.59 -18.45 20.01
CA LYS A 129 5.54 -18.10 19.03
C LYS A 129 4.98 -16.70 19.27
N ASP A 130 4.81 -16.27 20.51
CA ASP A 130 4.39 -14.90 20.84
C ASP A 130 5.49 -13.90 20.44
N TRP A 131 6.76 -14.20 20.70
CA TRP A 131 7.90 -13.39 20.25
C TRP A 131 7.96 -13.26 18.71
N LEU A 132 7.76 -14.37 17.98
CA LEU A 132 7.70 -14.36 16.51
C LEU A 132 6.52 -13.54 15.98
N LYS A 133 5.36 -13.60 16.67
CA LYS A 133 4.21 -12.78 16.33
C LYS A 133 4.51 -11.29 16.44
N ASP A 134 5.19 -10.89 17.51
CA ASP A 134 5.60 -9.48 17.69
C ASP A 134 6.60 -9.07 16.62
N LEU A 135 7.58 -9.92 16.26
CA LEU A 135 8.48 -9.68 15.15
C LEU A 135 7.74 -9.50 13.81
N ILE A 136 6.69 -10.31 13.55
CA ILE A 136 5.87 -10.17 12.33
C ILE A 136 5.13 -8.83 12.33
N ILE A 137 4.65 -8.36 13.47
CA ILE A 137 4.02 -7.03 13.60
C ILE A 137 5.03 -5.94 13.24
N GLU A 138 6.23 -5.97 13.79
CA GLU A 138 7.29 -5.01 13.49
C GLU A 138 7.72 -5.06 12.00
N LEU A 139 7.79 -6.25 11.39
CA LEU A 139 8.03 -6.39 9.95
C LEU A 139 6.94 -5.73 9.10
N ASN A 140 5.66 -5.83 9.51
CA ASN A 140 4.56 -5.11 8.86
C ASN A 140 4.71 -3.59 9.01
N GLU A 141 5.22 -3.10 10.14
CA GLU A 141 5.50 -1.66 10.36
C GLU A 141 6.63 -1.16 9.45
N VAL A 142 7.68 -1.96 9.25
CA VAL A 142 8.73 -1.68 8.25
C VAL A 142 8.15 -1.64 6.83
N GLU A 143 7.29 -2.59 6.47
CA GLU A 143 6.63 -2.60 5.16
C GLU A 143 5.77 -1.34 4.94
N MET A 144 4.97 -0.95 5.94
CA MET A 144 4.18 0.28 5.92
C MET A 144 5.06 1.52 5.77
N ALA A 145 6.14 1.62 6.55
CA ALA A 145 7.07 2.73 6.50
C ALA A 145 7.75 2.83 5.12
N ALA A 146 8.23 1.71 4.58
CA ALA A 146 8.86 1.64 3.26
C ALA A 146 7.89 2.01 2.12
N ALA A 147 6.64 1.50 2.15
CA ALA A 147 5.63 1.81 1.15
C ALA A 147 5.28 3.30 1.12
N ASN A 148 5.10 3.92 2.28
CA ASN A 148 4.77 5.33 2.39
C ASN A 148 5.96 6.24 2.07
N PHE A 149 7.17 5.87 2.47
CA PHE A 149 8.37 6.62 2.06
C PHE A 149 8.56 6.59 0.54
N ARG A 150 8.42 5.40 -0.09
CA ARG A 150 8.44 5.25 -1.55
C ARG A 150 7.38 6.12 -2.23
N ARG A 151 6.14 6.13 -1.72
CA ARG A 151 5.07 7.01 -2.22
C ARG A 151 5.52 8.47 -2.22
N HIS A 152 6.02 8.97 -1.10
CA HIS A 152 6.50 10.35 -0.99
C HIS A 152 7.66 10.67 -1.94
N LEU A 153 8.53 9.71 -2.23
CA LEU A 153 9.60 9.91 -3.22
C LEU A 153 9.03 10.03 -4.64
N HIS A 154 8.06 9.20 -5.01
CA HIS A 154 7.38 9.32 -6.31
C HIS A 154 6.73 10.68 -6.49
N GLU A 155 5.95 11.12 -5.49
CA GLU A 155 5.24 12.39 -5.51
C GLU A 155 6.19 13.61 -5.49
N ALA A 156 7.14 13.63 -4.56
CA ALA A 156 8.04 14.78 -4.38
C ALA A 156 9.02 15.01 -5.55
N TYR A 157 9.40 13.94 -6.25
CA TYR A 157 10.40 14.00 -7.33
C TYR A 157 9.83 13.70 -8.71
N LEU A 158 8.50 13.56 -8.83
CA LEU A 158 7.80 13.25 -10.08
C LEU A 158 8.37 12.01 -10.80
N ILE A 159 8.80 11.00 -10.02
CA ILE A 159 9.32 9.74 -10.54
C ILE A 159 8.13 8.84 -10.89
N ASN A 160 8.04 8.40 -12.14
CA ASN A 160 6.93 7.59 -12.62
C ASN A 160 6.86 6.22 -11.90
N PRO A 161 5.78 5.91 -11.15
CA PRO A 161 5.67 4.65 -10.39
C PRO A 161 5.63 3.41 -11.29
N LYS A 162 5.01 3.51 -12.46
CA LYS A 162 4.92 2.41 -13.41
C LYS A 162 6.28 2.03 -13.96
N GLN A 163 7.09 3.02 -14.37
CA GLN A 163 8.45 2.77 -14.85
C GLN A 163 9.30 2.05 -13.78
N VAL A 164 9.30 2.58 -12.55
CA VAL A 164 10.07 1.99 -11.44
C VAL A 164 9.61 0.56 -11.14
N ARG A 165 8.29 0.31 -11.16
CA ARG A 165 7.74 -1.05 -10.99
C ARG A 165 8.24 -1.99 -12.09
N ASP A 166 8.15 -1.58 -13.35
CA ASP A 166 8.51 -2.43 -14.50
C ASP A 166 10.02 -2.73 -14.49
N GLU A 167 10.88 -1.77 -14.14
CA GLU A 167 12.30 -1.98 -13.92
C GLU A 167 12.57 -2.92 -12.74
N THR A 168 11.83 -2.76 -11.62
CA THR A 168 11.95 -3.64 -10.45
C THR A 168 11.59 -5.07 -10.82
N LEU A 169 10.46 -5.30 -11.51
CA LEU A 169 10.04 -6.63 -11.95
C LEU A 169 11.08 -7.26 -12.88
N THR A 170 11.66 -6.48 -13.78
CA THR A 170 12.75 -6.95 -14.65
C THR A 170 13.96 -7.42 -13.85
N ARG A 171 14.39 -6.65 -12.85
CA ARG A 171 15.52 -6.99 -11.99
C ARG A 171 15.29 -8.24 -11.15
N ILE A 172 14.12 -8.38 -10.53
CA ILE A 172 13.82 -9.55 -9.67
C ILE A 172 13.65 -10.83 -10.49
N LYS A 173 13.11 -10.73 -11.73
CA LYS A 173 13.06 -11.85 -12.67
C LYS A 173 14.48 -12.27 -13.12
N ALA A 174 15.33 -11.31 -13.46
CA ALA A 174 16.71 -11.60 -13.85
C ALA A 174 17.53 -12.28 -12.72
N LYS A 175 17.17 -12.02 -11.45
CA LYS A 175 17.75 -12.68 -10.28
C LYS A 175 17.12 -14.06 -9.97
N GLY A 176 16.07 -14.46 -10.69
CA GLY A 176 15.32 -15.69 -10.42
C GLY A 176 14.51 -15.69 -9.10
N TRP A 177 14.19 -14.52 -8.58
CA TRP A 177 13.45 -14.41 -7.32
C TRP A 177 11.95 -14.60 -7.49
N VAL A 178 11.46 -14.51 -8.71
CA VAL A 178 10.08 -14.82 -9.10
C VAL A 178 10.08 -15.66 -10.37
N GLU A 179 9.07 -16.49 -10.53
CA GLU A 179 8.85 -17.26 -11.77
C GLU A 179 8.56 -16.32 -12.95
N ALA A 180 8.95 -16.73 -14.15
CA ALA A 180 8.86 -15.92 -15.36
C ALA A 180 7.40 -15.76 -15.84
#